data_8bbdd1ed138505bfbd259739f14177a7
#
_entry.id   8bbdd1ed138505bfbd259739f14177a7
#
_cell.length_a   1.000
_cell.length_b   1.000
_cell.length_c   1.000
_cell.angle_alpha   90.00
_cell.angle_beta   90.00
_cell.angle_gamma   90.00
#
_symmetry.space_group_name_H-M   'P 1'
#
loop_
_entity.id
_entity.type
_entity.pdbx_description
1 polymer ?
#
loop_
_entity_poly.entity_id
_entity_poly.type
_entity_poly.pdbx_seq_one_letter_code
_entity_poly.pdbx_strand_id
1 'polypeptide(L)'
;KLIFLSNPNNPTGRLLRTDELREIVEIARAAQAWLIVDEVYAGLEWHAERAPSIAGMYERGITTGSVSKALGLQGLRTGWMICRDAGLIMDAIILRENSSEIMNVMGEVLAEIALRKDRYDLAIGKARADGRAALAILNTFIESEPLLDWHAPEAGLIGLARLNSEIDGDEFARRLLAAPYRTFLLPGSAYGLPQHIRLGVGGGASAGFTLGLDRVASLLKDL
;
A
#
# COMPACT_ATOMS: atom_id res chain seq x y z
N LYS A 1 -19.25 -15.37 7.80
CA LYS A 1 -19.15 -14.09 7.09
C LYS A 1 -17.73 -13.54 7.20
N LEU A 2 -17.32 -12.71 6.23
CA LEU A 2 -15.98 -12.15 6.16
C LEU A 2 -16.07 -10.69 5.71
N ILE A 3 -15.31 -9.82 6.36
CA ILE A 3 -14.99 -8.46 5.93
C ILE A 3 -13.50 -8.43 5.62
N PHE A 4 -13.12 -7.90 4.46
CA PHE A 4 -11.72 -7.73 4.06
C PHE A 4 -11.42 -6.26 3.80
N LEU A 5 -10.33 -5.76 4.39
CA LEU A 5 -9.85 -4.39 4.27
C LEU A 5 -8.34 -4.37 4.05
N SER A 6 -7.82 -3.25 3.56
CA SER A 6 -6.40 -2.92 3.68
C SER A 6 -6.24 -1.61 4.44
N ASN A 7 -5.34 -1.57 5.43
CA ASN A 7 -5.07 -0.37 6.22
C ASN A 7 -3.58 -0.27 6.58
N PRO A 8 -2.83 0.68 6.05
CA PRO A 8 -3.24 1.70 5.07
C PRO A 8 -3.73 1.13 3.72
N ASN A 9 -4.63 1.87 3.07
CA ASN A 9 -5.36 1.35 1.91
C ASN A 9 -4.56 1.42 0.60
N ASN A 10 -4.68 0.38 -0.20
CA ASN A 10 -4.31 0.33 -1.60
C ASN A 10 -5.61 0.32 -2.45
N PRO A 11 -5.87 1.29 -3.35
CA PRO A 11 -4.90 2.20 -3.97
C PRO A 11 -4.88 3.63 -3.41
N THR A 12 -5.75 3.99 -2.48
CA THR A 12 -6.01 5.40 -2.13
C THR A 12 -4.98 6.02 -1.18
N GLY A 13 -4.24 5.20 -0.44
CA GLY A 13 -3.35 5.68 0.62
C GLY A 13 -4.09 6.21 1.87
N ARG A 14 -5.42 5.99 1.96
CA ARG A 14 -6.21 6.35 3.14
C ARG A 14 -5.78 5.54 4.36
N LEU A 15 -5.75 6.18 5.51
CA LEU A 15 -5.50 5.57 6.80
C LEU A 15 -6.80 5.55 7.62
N LEU A 16 -7.29 4.35 7.95
CA LEU A 16 -8.33 4.19 8.96
C LEU A 16 -7.72 4.39 10.35
N ARG A 17 -8.31 5.29 11.11
CA ARG A 17 -7.86 5.62 12.47
C ARG A 17 -8.46 4.66 13.50
N THR A 18 -7.99 4.76 14.73
CA THR A 18 -8.40 3.85 15.81
C THR A 18 -9.90 3.86 16.07
N ASP A 19 -10.55 5.00 16.01
CA ASP A 19 -12.00 5.16 16.19
C ASP A 19 -12.78 4.50 15.05
N GLU A 20 -12.40 4.75 13.80
CA GLU A 20 -12.99 4.11 12.61
C GLU A 20 -12.83 2.59 12.66
N LEU A 21 -11.64 2.11 13.05
CA LEU A 21 -11.41 0.66 13.23
C LEU A 21 -12.28 0.06 14.33
N ARG A 22 -12.53 0.78 15.44
CA ARG A 22 -13.45 0.33 16.49
C ARG A 22 -14.89 0.20 15.96
N GLU A 23 -15.37 1.16 15.20
CA GLU A 23 -16.70 1.09 14.58
C GLU A 23 -16.81 -0.13 13.64
N ILE A 24 -15.80 -0.38 12.82
CA ILE A 24 -15.76 -1.56 11.93
C ILE A 24 -15.76 -2.86 12.76
N VAL A 25 -15.03 -2.90 13.89
CA VAL A 25 -15.04 -4.06 14.81
C VAL A 25 -16.44 -4.30 15.36
N GLU A 26 -17.17 -3.26 15.77
CA GLU A 26 -18.54 -3.43 16.28
C GLU A 26 -19.50 -3.96 15.20
N ILE A 27 -19.35 -3.48 13.95
CA ILE A 27 -20.10 -4.02 12.80
C ILE A 27 -19.76 -5.51 12.58
N ALA A 28 -18.47 -5.85 12.59
CA ALA A 28 -18.02 -7.24 12.41
C ALA A 28 -18.53 -8.14 13.53
N ARG A 29 -18.51 -7.65 14.78
CA ARG A 29 -19.01 -8.37 15.96
C ARG A 29 -20.51 -8.62 15.88
N ALA A 30 -21.31 -7.61 15.56
CA ALA A 30 -22.76 -7.73 15.38
C ALA A 30 -23.12 -8.72 14.25
N ALA A 31 -22.33 -8.75 13.19
CA ALA A 31 -22.51 -9.67 12.07
C ALA A 31 -21.93 -11.08 12.33
N GLN A 32 -21.22 -11.30 13.41
CA GLN A 32 -20.40 -12.48 13.71
C GLN A 32 -19.43 -12.82 12.56
N ALA A 33 -18.85 -11.78 11.95
CA ALA A 33 -17.96 -11.90 10.81
C ALA A 33 -16.48 -11.96 11.25
N TRP A 34 -15.66 -12.66 10.49
CA TRP A 34 -14.21 -12.49 10.52
C TRP A 34 -13.85 -11.14 9.89
N LEU A 35 -12.84 -10.49 10.42
CA LEU A 35 -12.30 -9.24 9.89
C LEU A 35 -10.82 -9.44 9.55
N ILE A 36 -10.52 -9.50 8.26
CA ILE A 36 -9.14 -9.57 7.76
C ILE A 36 -8.71 -8.16 7.38
N VAL A 37 -7.58 -7.72 7.91
CA VAL A 37 -6.96 -6.45 7.54
C VAL A 37 -5.54 -6.70 7.02
N ASP A 38 -5.32 -6.31 5.77
CA ASP A 38 -3.98 -6.29 5.19
C ASP A 38 -3.24 -5.04 5.66
N GLU A 39 -2.26 -5.24 6.56
CA GLU A 39 -1.47 -4.18 7.18
C GLU A 39 -0.05 -4.07 6.57
N VAL A 40 0.16 -4.52 5.33
CA VAL A 40 1.49 -4.51 4.69
C VAL A 40 2.13 -3.13 4.57
N TYR A 41 1.33 -2.07 4.61
CA TYR A 41 1.81 -0.68 4.60
C TYR A 41 1.93 -0.06 5.99
N ALA A 42 1.60 -0.77 7.05
CA ALA A 42 1.75 -0.28 8.42
C ALA A 42 3.21 0.09 8.72
N GLY A 43 3.41 1.25 9.34
CA GLY A 43 4.72 1.88 9.54
C GLY A 43 5.03 2.98 8.52
N LEU A 44 4.25 3.09 7.44
CA LEU A 44 4.39 4.13 6.41
C LEU A 44 3.30 5.20 6.51
N GLU A 45 2.87 5.54 7.71
CA GLU A 45 2.01 6.70 7.99
C GLU A 45 2.85 7.98 7.89
N TRP A 46 2.46 8.94 7.04
CA TRP A 46 3.30 10.10 6.73
C TRP A 46 3.33 11.12 7.86
N HIS A 47 2.16 11.44 8.42
CA HIS A 47 1.98 12.49 9.44
C HIS A 47 1.15 12.03 10.64
N ALA A 48 0.67 10.78 10.64
CA ALA A 48 -0.14 10.22 11.69
C ALA A 48 0.62 9.16 12.50
N GLU A 49 0.07 8.79 13.64
CA GLU A 49 0.49 7.61 14.38
C GLU A 49 0.00 6.34 13.67
N ARG A 50 0.73 5.26 13.88
CA ARG A 50 0.35 3.94 13.37
C ARG A 50 -0.98 3.51 14.00
N ALA A 51 -1.92 3.08 13.16
CA ALA A 51 -3.16 2.48 13.63
C ALA A 51 -2.86 1.15 14.37
N PRO A 52 -3.65 0.81 15.40
CA PRO A 52 -3.51 -0.47 16.08
C PRO A 52 -3.85 -1.63 15.13
N SER A 53 -3.15 -2.76 15.31
CA SER A 53 -3.41 -3.97 14.54
C SER A 53 -4.74 -4.59 14.90
N ILE A 54 -5.50 -5.05 13.90
CA ILE A 54 -6.83 -5.61 14.13
C ILE A 54 -6.82 -6.90 14.96
N ALA A 55 -5.78 -7.71 14.87
CA ALA A 55 -5.62 -8.89 15.70
C ALA A 55 -5.52 -8.55 17.20
N GLY A 56 -5.11 -7.30 17.54
CA GLY A 56 -5.13 -6.76 18.89
C GLY A 56 -6.49 -6.25 19.36
N MET A 57 -7.40 -5.91 18.42
CA MET A 57 -8.66 -5.22 18.68
C MET A 57 -9.89 -6.14 18.71
N TYR A 58 -9.84 -7.24 17.97
CA TYR A 58 -11.00 -8.10 17.74
C TYR A 58 -10.63 -9.58 17.85
N GLU A 59 -11.46 -10.39 18.53
CA GLU A 59 -11.24 -11.81 18.74
C GLU A 59 -11.25 -12.63 17.44
N ARG A 60 -12.01 -12.20 16.43
CA ARG A 60 -12.02 -12.75 15.06
C ARG A 60 -11.28 -11.83 14.08
N GLY A 61 -10.31 -11.06 14.58
CA GLY A 61 -9.44 -10.23 13.76
C GLY A 61 -8.25 -11.03 13.23
N ILE A 62 -7.97 -10.87 11.95
CA ILE A 62 -6.80 -11.45 11.27
C ILE A 62 -6.01 -10.31 10.66
N THR A 63 -4.75 -10.18 11.05
CA THR A 63 -3.82 -9.23 10.45
C THR A 63 -2.89 -9.97 9.51
N THR A 64 -2.70 -9.45 8.30
CA THR A 64 -1.61 -9.87 7.42
C THR A 64 -0.57 -8.77 7.31
N GLY A 65 0.70 -9.17 7.23
CA GLY A 65 1.82 -8.24 7.10
C GLY A 65 2.99 -8.88 6.37
N SER A 66 3.94 -8.06 5.94
CA SER A 66 5.13 -8.57 5.28
C SER A 66 6.32 -7.62 5.40
N VAL A 67 7.52 -8.13 5.16
CA VAL A 67 8.73 -7.31 5.02
C VAL A 67 8.82 -6.61 3.66
N SER A 68 7.88 -6.87 2.75
CA SER A 68 7.97 -6.49 1.34
C SER A 68 7.83 -4.98 1.09
N LYS A 69 6.95 -4.30 1.83
CA LYS A 69 6.57 -2.91 1.52
C LYS A 69 7.32 -1.91 2.40
N ALA A 70 6.98 -1.85 3.68
CA ALA A 70 7.55 -0.87 4.59
C ALA A 70 9.07 -1.04 4.78
N LEU A 71 9.58 -2.27 4.72
CA LEU A 71 11.01 -2.56 4.83
C LEU A 71 11.75 -2.69 3.49
N GLY A 72 11.03 -2.65 2.35
CA GLY A 72 11.63 -2.70 1.01
C GLY A 72 12.24 -4.07 0.64
N LEU A 73 11.89 -5.14 1.36
CA LEU A 73 12.47 -6.49 1.21
C LEU A 73 11.56 -7.43 0.39
N GLN A 74 10.94 -6.91 -0.67
CA GLN A 74 9.98 -7.66 -1.50
C GLN A 74 10.57 -8.92 -2.14
N GLY A 75 11.88 -8.98 -2.34
CA GLY A 75 12.56 -10.13 -2.90
C GLY A 75 12.61 -11.34 -1.96
N LEU A 76 12.45 -11.15 -0.67
CA LEU A 76 12.49 -12.24 0.32
C LEU A 76 11.21 -13.10 0.30
N ARG A 77 10.10 -12.61 -0.25
CA ARG A 77 8.81 -13.31 -0.30
C ARG A 77 8.34 -13.79 1.08
N THR A 78 8.59 -13.01 2.14
CA THR A 78 8.28 -13.35 3.53
C THR A 78 7.19 -12.42 4.07
N GLY A 79 6.20 -13.01 4.72
CA GLY A 79 5.10 -12.34 5.40
C GLY A 79 4.55 -13.20 6.53
N TRP A 80 3.54 -12.70 7.21
CA TRP A 80 2.91 -13.35 8.35
C TRP A 80 1.41 -13.13 8.39
N MET A 81 0.74 -14.01 9.09
CA MET A 81 -0.63 -13.88 9.53
C MET A 81 -0.68 -13.93 11.05
N ILE A 82 -1.40 -13.01 11.66
CA ILE A 82 -1.59 -12.94 13.12
C ILE A 82 -3.08 -13.09 13.40
N CYS A 83 -3.43 -14.06 14.25
CA CYS A 83 -4.79 -14.33 14.68
C CYS A 83 -4.77 -14.86 16.11
N ARG A 84 -5.82 -14.65 16.88
CA ARG A 84 -5.97 -15.21 18.24
C ARG A 84 -6.54 -16.64 18.24
N ASP A 85 -7.15 -17.07 17.17
CA ASP A 85 -7.71 -18.42 17.01
C ASP A 85 -6.60 -19.41 16.67
N ALA A 86 -6.19 -20.23 17.64
CA ALA A 86 -5.14 -21.23 17.46
C ALA A 86 -5.56 -22.35 16.50
N GLY A 87 -6.86 -22.68 16.42
CA GLY A 87 -7.39 -23.66 15.46
C GLY A 87 -7.22 -23.18 14.03
N LEU A 88 -7.61 -21.92 13.75
CA LEU A 88 -7.41 -21.30 12.44
C LEU A 88 -5.94 -21.21 12.05
N ILE A 89 -5.04 -20.91 12.98
CA ILE A 89 -3.60 -20.89 12.71
C ILE A 89 -3.11 -22.29 12.38
N MET A 90 -3.55 -23.32 13.09
CA MET A 90 -3.18 -24.71 12.79
C MET A 90 -3.67 -25.15 11.41
N ASP A 91 -4.92 -24.86 11.08
CA ASP A 91 -5.48 -25.16 9.74
C ASP A 91 -4.70 -24.44 8.62
N ALA A 92 -4.31 -23.19 8.84
CA ALA A 92 -3.48 -22.43 7.90
C ALA A 92 -2.09 -23.04 7.72
N ILE A 93 -1.47 -23.54 8.80
CA ILE A 93 -0.17 -24.25 8.75
C ILE A 93 -0.32 -25.54 7.94
N ILE A 94 -1.34 -26.36 8.23
CA ILE A 94 -1.59 -27.60 7.51
C ILE A 94 -1.83 -27.33 6.01
N LEU A 95 -2.63 -26.32 5.68
CA LEU A 95 -2.87 -25.94 4.29
C LEU A 95 -1.57 -25.49 3.60
N ARG A 96 -0.76 -24.72 4.27
CA ARG A 96 0.54 -24.28 3.75
C ARG A 96 1.46 -25.46 3.48
N GLU A 97 1.60 -26.39 4.43
CA GLU A 97 2.45 -27.56 4.27
C GLU A 97 2.02 -28.45 3.10
N ASN A 98 0.69 -28.54 2.86
CA ASN A 98 0.15 -29.30 1.73
C ASN A 98 0.17 -28.54 0.38
N SER A 99 0.52 -27.25 0.38
CA SER A 99 0.55 -26.43 -0.85
C SER A 99 1.96 -25.95 -1.23
N SER A 100 2.74 -25.49 -0.27
CA SER A 100 4.05 -24.84 -0.50
C SER A 100 5.19 -25.50 0.26
N GLU A 101 4.91 -26.49 1.11
CA GLU A 101 5.85 -27.19 2.00
C GLU A 101 6.70 -26.23 2.83
N ILE A 102 7.97 -26.09 2.45
CA ILE A 102 8.96 -25.30 3.19
C ILE A 102 8.99 -23.87 2.64
N MET A 103 8.93 -22.90 3.54
CA MET A 103 9.14 -21.51 3.22
C MET A 103 10.61 -21.22 2.90
N ASN A 104 10.89 -20.03 2.33
CA ASN A 104 12.24 -19.56 2.09
C ASN A 104 12.97 -19.31 3.43
N VAL A 105 13.68 -20.30 3.94
CA VAL A 105 14.40 -20.25 5.24
C VAL A 105 15.35 -19.05 5.31
N MET A 106 16.09 -18.77 4.23
CA MET A 106 16.99 -17.61 4.19
C MET A 106 16.22 -16.30 4.27
N GLY A 107 15.06 -16.23 3.61
CA GLY A 107 14.16 -15.10 3.69
C GLY A 107 13.60 -14.89 5.10
N GLU A 108 13.27 -15.95 5.82
CA GLU A 108 12.80 -15.90 7.21
C GLU A 108 13.89 -15.37 8.16
N VAL A 109 15.12 -15.87 8.04
CA VAL A 109 16.26 -15.38 8.84
C VAL A 109 16.53 -13.90 8.59
N LEU A 110 16.53 -13.48 7.33
CA LEU A 110 16.73 -12.07 6.99
C LEU A 110 15.55 -11.19 7.45
N ALA A 111 14.33 -11.71 7.37
CA ALA A 111 13.14 -11.01 7.89
C ALA A 111 13.20 -10.87 9.41
N GLU A 112 13.60 -11.90 10.15
CA GLU A 112 13.81 -11.82 11.61
C GLU A 112 14.82 -10.72 11.97
N ILE A 113 15.94 -10.66 11.26
CA ILE A 113 16.95 -9.61 11.48
C ILE A 113 16.38 -8.22 11.21
N ALA A 114 15.63 -8.05 10.10
CA ALA A 114 15.03 -6.79 9.71
C ALA A 114 13.92 -6.33 10.69
N LEU A 115 13.25 -7.27 11.33
CA LEU A 115 12.18 -7.00 12.31
C LEU A 115 12.71 -6.73 13.74
N ARG A 116 14.01 -6.89 14.01
CA ARG A 116 14.59 -6.46 15.29
C ARG A 116 14.37 -4.96 15.47
N LYS A 117 13.97 -4.57 16.66
CA LYS A 117 13.46 -3.21 16.94
C LYS A 117 14.38 -2.10 16.41
N ASP A 118 15.66 -2.19 16.64
CA ASP A 118 16.67 -1.21 16.20
C ASP A 118 16.74 -1.11 14.65
N ARG A 119 16.69 -2.24 13.97
CA ARG A 119 16.73 -2.32 12.50
C ARG A 119 15.43 -1.86 11.88
N TYR A 120 14.31 -2.29 12.46
CA TYR A 120 12.98 -1.89 12.04
C TYR A 120 12.80 -0.37 12.15
N ASP A 121 13.11 0.21 13.31
CA ASP A 121 12.96 1.64 13.54
C ASP A 121 13.82 2.49 12.57
N LEU A 122 15.05 2.03 12.30
CA LEU A 122 15.94 2.68 11.34
C LEU A 122 15.36 2.63 9.91
N ALA A 123 14.93 1.44 9.47
CA ALA A 123 14.39 1.23 8.13
C ALA A 123 13.09 2.03 7.90
N ILE A 124 12.17 1.97 8.87
CA ILE A 124 10.91 2.72 8.81
C ILE A 124 11.15 4.23 8.88
N GLY A 125 12.06 4.68 9.73
CA GLY A 125 12.44 6.10 9.81
C GLY A 125 12.92 6.63 8.47
N LYS A 126 13.80 5.88 7.79
CA LYS A 126 14.28 6.21 6.45
C LYS A 126 13.16 6.18 5.41
N ALA A 127 12.37 5.11 5.37
CA ALA A 127 11.27 4.97 4.41
C ALA A 127 10.24 6.11 4.54
N ARG A 128 9.92 6.51 5.78
CA ARG A 128 9.02 7.67 6.04
C ARG A 128 9.64 8.99 5.59
N ALA A 129 10.93 9.20 5.80
CA ALA A 129 11.61 10.42 5.34
C ALA A 129 11.61 10.52 3.81
N ASP A 130 11.99 9.43 3.13
CA ASP A 130 12.02 9.34 1.67
C ASP A 130 10.60 9.50 1.08
N GLY A 131 9.60 8.86 1.68
CA GLY A 131 8.22 8.96 1.24
C GLY A 131 7.61 10.35 1.42
N ARG A 132 7.89 11.04 2.54
CA ARG A 132 7.45 12.44 2.73
C ARG A 132 8.07 13.38 1.71
N ALA A 133 9.34 13.18 1.36
CA ALA A 133 10.00 13.99 0.33
C ALA A 133 9.35 13.77 -1.04
N ALA A 134 9.07 12.53 -1.42
CA ALA A 134 8.39 12.21 -2.66
C ALA A 134 6.93 12.74 -2.68
N LEU A 135 6.22 12.62 -1.57
CA LEU A 135 4.85 13.13 -1.43
C LEU A 135 4.78 14.65 -1.59
N ALA A 136 5.74 15.39 -1.03
CA ALA A 136 5.82 16.86 -1.19
C ALA A 136 5.97 17.26 -2.66
N ILE A 137 6.83 16.55 -3.41
CA ILE A 137 6.99 16.77 -4.86
C ILE A 137 5.70 16.43 -5.61
N LEU A 138 5.05 15.31 -5.28
CA LEU A 138 3.79 14.92 -5.92
C LEU A 138 2.67 15.91 -5.65
N ASN A 139 2.54 16.41 -4.42
CA ASN A 139 1.53 17.43 -4.11
C ASN A 139 1.73 18.68 -4.97
N THR A 140 2.95 19.21 -5.02
CA THR A 140 3.27 20.36 -5.88
C THR A 140 3.00 20.06 -7.35
N PHE A 141 3.33 18.87 -7.82
CA PHE A 141 3.05 18.43 -9.18
C PHE A 141 1.55 18.40 -9.49
N ILE A 142 0.74 17.75 -8.65
CA ILE A 142 -0.72 17.69 -8.84
C ILE A 142 -1.34 19.10 -8.80
N GLU A 143 -0.90 19.95 -7.88
CA GLU A 143 -1.37 21.33 -7.79
C GLU A 143 -1.04 22.18 -9.03
N SER A 144 0.01 21.82 -9.77
CA SER A 144 0.43 22.51 -11.01
C SER A 144 -0.27 21.98 -12.26
N GLU A 145 -0.95 20.82 -12.21
CA GLU A 145 -1.53 20.15 -13.36
C GLU A 145 -3.07 20.21 -13.35
N PRO A 146 -3.71 21.09 -14.13
CA PRO A 146 -5.16 21.31 -14.09
C PRO A 146 -6.00 20.07 -14.40
N LEU A 147 -5.43 19.10 -15.13
CA LEU A 147 -6.11 17.85 -15.47
C LEU A 147 -5.97 16.77 -14.41
N LEU A 148 -5.29 17.04 -13.30
CA LEU A 148 -5.15 16.08 -12.20
C LEU A 148 -5.76 16.64 -10.92
N ASP A 149 -6.38 15.73 -10.16
CA ASP A 149 -6.88 15.99 -8.82
C ASP A 149 -6.71 14.74 -7.94
N TRP A 150 -6.40 14.91 -6.67
CA TRP A 150 -6.30 13.80 -5.73
C TRP A 150 -6.56 14.19 -4.28
N HIS A 151 -6.94 13.20 -3.51
CA HIS A 151 -6.75 13.26 -2.07
C HIS A 151 -5.36 12.71 -1.77
N ALA A 152 -4.48 13.59 -1.27
CA ALA A 152 -3.11 13.19 -0.94
C ALA A 152 -3.11 11.97 -0.01
N PRO A 153 -2.31 10.93 -0.29
CA PRO A 153 -2.29 9.73 0.54
C PRO A 153 -1.77 10.04 1.94
N GLU A 154 -2.45 9.53 2.96
CA GLU A 154 -2.08 9.68 4.37
C GLU A 154 -0.98 8.68 4.76
N ALA A 155 -0.90 7.56 4.03
CA ALA A 155 0.05 6.48 4.31
C ALA A 155 0.28 5.58 3.08
N GLY A 156 1.23 4.65 3.19
CA GLY A 156 1.52 3.67 2.15
C GLY A 156 2.48 4.18 1.08
N LEU A 157 2.60 3.44 -0.02
CA LEU A 157 3.57 3.72 -1.09
C LEU A 157 2.92 4.29 -2.35
N ILE A 158 1.63 4.58 -2.32
CA ILE A 158 0.82 4.90 -3.50
C ILE A 158 -0.28 5.89 -3.16
N GLY A 159 -0.68 6.65 -4.16
CA GLY A 159 -1.87 7.48 -4.18
C GLY A 159 -2.61 7.33 -5.51
N LEU A 160 -3.86 7.71 -5.52
CA LEU A 160 -4.74 7.63 -6.68
C LEU A 160 -5.16 9.03 -7.11
N ALA A 161 -4.71 9.45 -8.29
CA ALA A 161 -5.08 10.73 -8.88
C ALA A 161 -6.21 10.54 -9.89
N ARG A 162 -7.21 11.42 -9.85
CA ARG A 162 -8.25 11.50 -10.85
C ARG A 162 -7.73 12.25 -12.07
N LEU A 163 -8.01 11.72 -13.25
CA LEU A 163 -7.71 12.34 -14.54
C LEU A 163 -8.98 13.04 -15.05
N ASN A 164 -8.95 14.34 -15.13
CA ASN A 164 -10.05 15.20 -15.61
C ASN A 164 -9.87 15.49 -17.10
N SER A 165 -10.00 14.47 -17.95
CA SER A 165 -9.84 14.55 -19.41
C SER A 165 -10.88 13.67 -20.12
N GLU A 166 -10.96 13.80 -21.44
CA GLU A 166 -11.86 12.97 -22.28
C GLU A 166 -11.37 11.52 -22.39
N ILE A 167 -10.07 11.27 -22.25
CA ILE A 167 -9.53 9.91 -22.19
C ILE A 167 -9.53 9.37 -20.77
N ASP A 168 -9.67 8.06 -20.64
CA ASP A 168 -9.59 7.38 -19.36
C ASP A 168 -8.14 7.03 -18.96
N GLY A 169 -7.99 6.46 -17.78
CA GLY A 169 -6.68 6.06 -17.25
C GLY A 169 -5.99 4.97 -18.06
N ASP A 170 -6.74 4.07 -18.71
CA ASP A 170 -6.18 3.02 -19.56
C ASP A 170 -5.56 3.60 -20.82
N GLU A 171 -6.28 4.48 -21.50
CA GLU A 171 -5.76 5.17 -22.69
C GLU A 171 -4.58 6.08 -22.33
N PHE A 172 -4.67 6.79 -21.19
CA PHE A 172 -3.56 7.59 -20.69
C PHE A 172 -2.31 6.73 -20.41
N ALA A 173 -2.47 5.62 -19.70
CA ALA A 173 -1.38 4.70 -19.39
C ALA A 173 -0.77 4.10 -20.66
N ARG A 174 -1.59 3.75 -21.64
CA ARG A 174 -1.16 3.22 -22.94
C ARG A 174 -0.32 4.25 -23.73
N ARG A 175 -0.75 5.50 -23.78
CA ARG A 175 0.01 6.59 -24.44
C ARG A 175 1.30 6.86 -23.71
N LEU A 176 1.29 6.90 -22.39
CA LEU A 176 2.47 7.16 -21.57
C LEU A 176 3.52 6.04 -21.68
N LEU A 177 3.09 4.79 -21.89
CA LEU A 177 3.98 3.65 -22.09
C LEU A 177 4.65 3.69 -23.47
N ALA A 178 3.98 4.23 -24.48
CA ALA A 178 4.49 4.35 -25.84
C ALA A 178 5.61 5.40 -25.96
N ALA A 179 6.32 5.40 -27.08
CA ALA A 179 7.25 6.48 -27.43
C ALA A 179 6.45 7.78 -27.67
N PRO A 180 6.98 8.94 -27.30
CA PRO A 180 8.34 9.17 -26.77
C PRO A 180 8.46 8.99 -25.25
N TYR A 181 7.35 8.86 -24.50
CA TYR A 181 7.33 8.93 -23.03
C TYR A 181 7.95 7.71 -22.35
N ARG A 182 7.67 6.48 -22.82
CA ARG A 182 8.23 5.22 -22.29
C ARG A 182 8.19 5.13 -20.78
N THR A 183 7.04 5.50 -20.18
CA THR A 183 6.84 5.53 -18.73
C THR A 183 5.65 4.67 -18.37
N PHE A 184 5.84 3.78 -17.41
CA PHE A 184 4.79 2.90 -16.91
C PHE A 184 4.09 3.52 -15.69
N LEU A 185 2.77 3.51 -15.71
CA LEU A 185 1.93 3.70 -14.54
C LEU A 185 0.76 2.72 -14.59
N LEU A 186 0.14 2.47 -13.45
CA LEU A 186 -1.03 1.60 -13.37
C LEU A 186 -2.31 2.43 -13.49
N PRO A 187 -3.22 2.11 -14.45
CA PRO A 187 -4.50 2.78 -14.56
C PRO A 187 -5.43 2.38 -13.42
N GLY A 188 -6.35 3.26 -13.08
CA GLY A 188 -7.33 3.05 -12.01
C GLY A 188 -8.40 2.00 -12.33
N SER A 189 -8.56 1.63 -13.59
CA SER A 189 -9.45 0.54 -14.03
C SER A 189 -9.16 -0.78 -13.33
N ALA A 190 -7.88 -1.04 -12.98
CA ALA A 190 -7.48 -2.19 -12.16
C ALA A 190 -8.18 -2.22 -10.76
N TYR A 191 -8.77 -1.10 -10.35
CA TYR A 191 -9.50 -0.92 -9.09
C TYR A 191 -10.96 -0.52 -9.31
N GLY A 192 -11.48 -0.65 -10.53
CA GLY A 192 -12.85 -0.23 -10.88
C GLY A 192 -13.03 1.29 -11.01
N LEU A 193 -11.94 2.05 -11.14
CA LEU A 193 -11.93 3.52 -11.20
C LEU A 193 -11.29 4.00 -12.51
N PRO A 194 -11.95 3.86 -13.67
CA PRO A 194 -11.35 4.08 -14.99
C PRO A 194 -10.80 5.49 -15.19
N GLN A 195 -11.38 6.52 -14.56
CA GLN A 195 -10.91 7.91 -14.64
C GLN A 195 -9.78 8.24 -13.66
N HIS A 196 -9.01 7.24 -13.21
CA HIS A 196 -7.91 7.46 -12.27
C HIS A 196 -6.61 6.82 -12.76
N ILE A 197 -5.51 7.34 -12.25
CA ILE A 197 -4.16 6.82 -12.43
C ILE A 197 -3.50 6.64 -11.04
N ARG A 198 -2.72 5.58 -10.88
CA ARG A 198 -2.03 5.31 -9.63
C ARG A 198 -0.60 5.84 -9.68
N LEU A 199 -0.27 6.73 -8.76
CA LEU A 199 1.05 7.33 -8.61
C LEU A 199 1.79 6.71 -7.42
N GLY A 200 3.10 6.48 -7.58
CA GLY A 200 3.94 5.95 -6.51
C GLY A 200 4.48 7.06 -5.60
N VAL A 201 4.47 6.82 -4.28
CA VAL A 201 5.04 7.70 -3.25
C VAL A 201 6.32 7.09 -2.65
N GLY A 202 6.54 5.80 -2.91
CA GLY A 202 7.71 5.07 -2.40
C GLY A 202 8.96 5.26 -3.25
N GLY A 203 10.13 5.05 -2.62
CA GLY A 203 11.42 5.08 -3.30
C GLY A 203 12.14 6.44 -3.31
N GLY A 204 11.59 7.45 -2.66
CA GLY A 204 12.20 8.77 -2.51
C GLY A 204 12.20 9.62 -3.78
N ALA A 205 12.71 10.84 -3.66
CA ALA A 205 12.81 11.82 -4.75
C ALA A 205 14.04 11.55 -5.62
N SER A 206 14.04 10.47 -6.39
CA SER A 206 15.12 10.11 -7.31
C SER A 206 15.01 10.87 -8.64
N ALA A 207 16.12 10.95 -9.39
CA ALA A 207 16.12 11.51 -10.76
C ALA A 207 15.13 10.78 -11.68
N GLY A 208 14.98 9.46 -11.54
CA GLY A 208 14.00 8.68 -12.29
C GLY A 208 12.56 9.01 -11.94
N PHE A 209 12.29 9.34 -10.67
CA PHE A 209 10.98 9.79 -10.21
C PHE A 209 10.60 11.14 -10.87
N THR A 210 11.48 12.14 -10.80
CA THR A 210 11.28 13.46 -11.42
C THR A 210 11.09 13.34 -12.94
N LEU A 211 11.93 12.56 -13.61
CA LEU A 211 11.80 12.30 -15.04
C LEU A 211 10.45 11.65 -15.40
N GLY A 212 9.94 10.77 -14.52
CA GLY A 212 8.60 10.17 -14.70
C GLY A 212 7.50 11.23 -14.65
N LEU A 213 7.57 12.16 -13.72
CA LEU A 213 6.60 13.26 -13.60
C LEU A 213 6.67 14.22 -14.79
N ASP A 214 7.88 14.57 -15.25
CA ASP A 214 8.07 15.41 -16.45
C ASP A 214 7.40 14.80 -17.69
N ARG A 215 7.48 13.48 -17.84
CA ARG A 215 6.83 12.76 -18.94
C ARG A 215 5.30 12.70 -18.79
N VAL A 216 4.80 12.55 -17.57
CA VAL A 216 3.36 12.68 -17.29
C VAL A 216 2.88 14.08 -17.65
N ALA A 217 3.58 15.13 -17.19
CA ALA A 217 3.26 16.51 -17.53
C ALA A 217 3.29 16.77 -19.05
N SER A 218 4.26 16.19 -19.77
CA SER A 218 4.34 16.34 -21.22
C SER A 218 3.14 15.71 -21.91
N LEU A 219 2.71 14.51 -21.50
CA LEU A 219 1.52 13.88 -22.07
C LEU A 219 0.24 14.66 -21.72
N LEU A 220 0.12 15.20 -20.49
CA LEU A 220 -1.04 16.01 -20.10
C LEU A 220 -1.22 17.27 -20.95
N LYS A 221 -0.11 17.88 -21.43
CA LYS A 221 -0.15 19.04 -22.34
C LYS A 221 -0.59 18.69 -23.75
N ASP A 222 -0.49 17.43 -24.14
CA ASP A 222 -0.87 16.92 -25.45
C ASP A 222 -2.32 16.43 -25.49
N LEU A 223 -3.07 16.57 -24.39
CA LEU A 223 -4.49 16.24 -24.26
C LEU A 223 -5.38 17.47 -24.43
#